data_7272c103df1729e972bb675373e8e023
#
_entry.id   7272c103df1729e972bb675373e8e023
#
_cell.length_a   1.000
_cell.length_b   1.000
_cell.length_c   1.000
_cell.angle_alpha   90.00
_cell.angle_beta   90.00
_cell.angle_gamma   90.00
#
_symmetry.space_group_name_H-M   'P 1'
#
loop_
_entity.id
_entity.type
_entity.pdbx_description
1 polymer ?
#
loop_
_entity_poly.entity_id
_entity_poly.type
_entity_poly.pdbx_seq_one_letter_code
_entity_poly.pdbx_strand_id
1 'polypeptide(L)'
;YRLMTSKAPLTETLAAALIMLTPWKKDRILVDPFCGSGTFPIEAAMIAANIAPGMNRQFTAEQWKNLIPKQLWYDTVEEAQDLMDADIQVDIQGYDIDAEVVKAARENAKRAGVDHLIHFQQRAVADLHHPKKYGFVITNPPYGERLEEKEDLPELYTQIGQAYAGLDSWSLYMITSYEDAERYIGRKADKNRKIYNGMIKTYFYQFMGPKPSKRREAAEKTIERKEQQ
;
A
#
# COMPACT_ATOMS: atom_id res chain seq x y z
N TYR A 1 7.77 -4.98 12.33
CA TYR A 1 8.02 -3.55 12.53
C TYR A 1 6.87 -2.85 13.27
N ARG A 2 5.68 -3.38 13.23
CA ARG A 2 4.48 -2.74 13.76
C ARG A 2 4.35 -2.97 15.27
N LEU A 3 4.49 -1.92 16.08
CA LEU A 3 4.24 -1.94 17.53
C LEU A 3 2.91 -1.30 17.93
N MET A 4 2.45 -0.33 17.14
CA MET A 4 1.18 0.35 17.40
C MET A 4 0.18 -0.07 16.31
N THR A 5 -0.91 -0.66 16.73
CA THR A 5 -1.96 -1.16 15.83
C THR A 5 -3.23 -0.34 16.05
N SER A 6 -3.85 0.07 14.95
CA SER A 6 -5.26 0.43 14.96
C SER A 6 -6.12 -0.81 15.27
N LYS A 7 -7.36 -0.61 15.62
CA LYS A 7 -8.31 -1.74 15.80
C LYS A 7 -8.49 -2.45 14.46
N ALA A 8 -8.40 -3.78 14.45
CA ALA A 8 -8.52 -4.67 13.28
C ALA A 8 -7.57 -4.33 12.09
N PRO A 9 -6.26 -4.28 12.31
CA PRO A 9 -5.31 -3.93 11.26
C PRO A 9 -5.23 -5.03 10.20
N LEU A 10 -5.05 -4.61 8.95
CA LEU A 10 -4.63 -5.53 7.88
C LEU A 10 -3.28 -6.13 8.24
N THR A 11 -3.13 -7.46 8.08
CA THR A 11 -1.82 -8.10 8.33
C THR A 11 -0.82 -7.74 7.24
N GLU A 12 0.45 -7.66 7.58
CA GLU A 12 1.54 -7.33 6.66
C GLU A 12 1.58 -8.28 5.46
N THR A 13 1.48 -9.57 5.71
CA THR A 13 1.47 -10.59 4.64
C THR A 13 0.29 -10.40 3.68
N LEU A 14 -0.89 -10.07 4.20
CA LEU A 14 -2.05 -9.82 3.36
C LEU A 14 -1.88 -8.52 2.55
N ALA A 15 -1.37 -7.46 3.17
CA ALA A 15 -1.08 -6.21 2.47
C ALA A 15 -0.08 -6.42 1.32
N ALA A 16 1.03 -7.10 1.57
CA ALA A 16 2.01 -7.45 0.55
C ALA A 16 1.38 -8.25 -0.60
N ALA A 17 0.58 -9.29 -0.27
CA ALA A 17 -0.11 -10.10 -1.27
C ALA A 17 -1.10 -9.26 -2.11
N LEU A 18 -1.83 -8.33 -1.50
CA LEU A 18 -2.76 -7.43 -2.21
C LEU A 18 -2.02 -6.49 -3.15
N ILE A 19 -0.88 -5.91 -2.74
CA ILE A 19 -0.03 -5.09 -3.61
C ILE A 19 0.44 -5.92 -4.81
N MET A 20 0.93 -7.14 -4.58
CA MET A 20 1.40 -8.05 -5.64
C MET A 20 0.29 -8.49 -6.61
N LEU A 21 -0.98 -8.45 -6.19
CA LEU A 21 -2.14 -8.70 -7.05
C LEU A 21 -2.50 -7.50 -7.95
N THR A 22 -1.90 -6.34 -7.72
CA THR A 22 -2.05 -5.16 -8.59
C THR A 22 -0.95 -5.13 -9.66
N PRO A 23 -1.14 -4.38 -10.75
CA PRO A 23 -0.07 -4.14 -11.72
C PRO A 23 0.87 -2.99 -11.31
N TRP A 24 0.83 -2.54 -10.07
CA TRP A 24 1.72 -1.50 -9.57
C TRP A 24 3.18 -1.92 -9.71
N LYS A 25 4.02 -0.95 -10.07
CA LYS A 25 5.48 -1.07 -10.18
C LYS A 25 6.13 0.14 -9.51
N LYS A 26 7.37 -0.02 -9.07
CA LYS A 26 8.15 0.99 -8.34
C LYS A 26 8.35 2.32 -9.08
N ASP A 27 8.18 2.35 -10.39
CA ASP A 27 8.24 3.55 -11.24
C ASP A 27 6.93 4.37 -11.26
N ARG A 28 5.92 3.93 -10.53
CA ARG A 28 4.61 4.59 -10.49
C ARG A 28 4.21 4.94 -9.06
N ILE A 29 3.61 6.13 -8.92
CA ILE A 29 3.12 6.59 -7.61
C ILE A 29 2.07 5.64 -7.03
N LEU A 30 2.19 5.38 -5.73
CA LEU A 30 1.20 4.69 -4.91
C LEU A 30 0.76 5.59 -3.77
N VAL A 31 -0.55 5.71 -3.57
CA VAL A 31 -1.14 6.46 -2.46
C VAL A 31 -2.09 5.57 -1.67
N ASP A 32 -1.97 5.59 -0.34
CA ASP A 32 -2.97 5.05 0.59
C ASP A 32 -3.59 6.19 1.39
N PRO A 33 -4.83 6.63 1.07
CA PRO A 33 -5.49 7.74 1.76
C PRO A 33 -6.12 7.36 3.10
N PHE A 34 -6.03 6.10 3.52
CA PHE A 34 -6.44 5.57 4.82
C PHE A 34 -5.32 4.69 5.39
N CYS A 35 -4.11 5.24 5.45
CA CYS A 35 -2.92 4.43 5.69
C CYS A 35 -2.87 3.80 7.08
N GLY A 36 -3.63 4.31 8.03
CA GLY A 36 -3.62 3.78 9.39
C GLY A 36 -2.21 3.74 9.95
N SER A 37 -1.81 2.60 10.46
CA SER A 37 -0.44 2.36 10.96
C SER A 37 0.64 2.22 9.87
N GLY A 38 0.30 2.49 8.60
CA GLY A 38 1.23 2.53 7.46
C GLY A 38 1.44 1.20 6.75
N THR A 39 0.58 0.19 6.96
CA THR A 39 0.85 -1.17 6.47
C THR A 39 1.04 -1.23 4.95
N PHE A 40 0.11 -0.71 4.14
CA PHE A 40 0.26 -0.71 2.67
C PHE A 40 1.49 0.09 2.19
N PRO A 41 1.70 1.35 2.62
CA PRO A 41 2.88 2.09 2.22
C PRO A 41 4.20 1.42 2.58
N ILE A 42 4.30 0.83 3.79
CA ILE A 42 5.51 0.15 4.27
C ILE A 42 5.79 -1.11 3.45
N GLU A 43 4.78 -1.97 3.24
CA GLU A 43 4.94 -3.18 2.43
C GLU A 43 5.28 -2.85 0.97
N ALA A 44 4.68 -1.79 0.41
CA ALA A 44 5.02 -1.32 -0.93
C ALA A 44 6.48 -0.86 -1.02
N ALA A 45 6.97 -0.12 -0.03
CA ALA A 45 8.36 0.33 0.03
C ALA A 45 9.33 -0.86 0.18
N MET A 46 9.02 -1.83 1.03
CA MET A 46 9.83 -3.05 1.18
C MET A 46 9.88 -3.86 -0.13
N ILE A 47 8.75 -4.03 -0.81
CA ILE A 47 8.69 -4.70 -2.12
C ILE A 47 9.52 -3.94 -3.16
N ALA A 48 9.40 -2.61 -3.21
CA ALA A 48 10.13 -1.78 -4.16
C ALA A 48 11.66 -1.86 -3.95
N ALA A 49 12.10 -1.81 -2.69
CA ALA A 49 13.50 -1.90 -2.29
C ALA A 49 14.04 -3.34 -2.25
N ASN A 50 13.23 -4.33 -2.63
CA ASN A 50 13.58 -5.75 -2.58
C ASN A 50 14.05 -6.23 -1.19
N ILE A 51 13.44 -5.71 -0.14
CA ILE A 51 13.72 -6.10 1.24
C ILE A 51 12.98 -7.39 1.55
N ALA A 52 13.72 -8.44 1.90
CA ALA A 52 13.12 -9.73 2.27
C ALA A 52 12.33 -9.60 3.58
N PRO A 53 11.06 -10.06 3.64
CA PRO A 53 10.29 -10.04 4.87
C PRO A 53 10.93 -10.93 5.94
N GLY A 54 10.95 -10.47 7.18
CA GLY A 54 11.49 -11.23 8.30
C GLY A 54 12.99 -11.10 8.53
N MET A 55 13.70 -10.22 7.82
CA MET A 55 15.13 -9.96 8.03
C MET A 55 15.47 -9.59 9.48
N ASN A 56 14.55 -8.92 10.17
CA ASN A 56 14.74 -8.42 11.54
C ASN A 56 14.09 -9.31 12.60
N ARG A 57 13.78 -10.57 12.29
CA ARG A 57 13.18 -11.51 13.24
C ARG A 57 13.94 -12.84 13.27
N GLN A 58 13.80 -13.57 14.38
CA GLN A 58 14.28 -14.93 14.50
C GLN A 58 13.24 -15.94 14.03
N PHE A 59 13.69 -17.04 13.50
CA PHE A 59 12.84 -18.14 13.06
C PHE A 59 13.12 -19.40 13.90
N THR A 60 12.07 -20.13 14.24
CA THR A 60 12.20 -21.41 14.97
C THR A 60 13.09 -22.40 14.21
N ALA A 61 13.09 -22.34 12.87
CA ALA A 61 13.92 -23.19 12.03
C ALA A 61 15.44 -23.00 12.23
N GLU A 62 15.89 -21.85 12.74
CA GLU A 62 17.30 -21.64 13.10
C GLU A 62 17.79 -22.59 14.21
N GLN A 63 16.85 -23.11 15.00
CA GLN A 63 17.16 -24.04 16.08
C GLN A 63 17.31 -25.50 15.58
N TRP A 64 16.94 -25.78 14.33
CA TRP A 64 16.97 -27.14 13.75
C TRP A 64 18.37 -27.50 13.23
N LYS A 65 19.36 -27.45 14.09
CA LYS A 65 20.79 -27.60 13.77
C LYS A 65 21.16 -28.88 13.03
N ASN A 66 20.36 -29.95 13.21
CA ASN A 66 20.57 -31.24 12.53
C ASN A 66 20.01 -31.24 11.09
N LEU A 67 19.13 -30.30 10.74
CA LEU A 67 18.48 -30.22 9.43
C LEU A 67 19.02 -29.07 8.59
N ILE A 68 19.31 -27.95 9.25
CA ILE A 68 19.73 -26.70 8.58
C ILE A 68 21.11 -26.32 9.17
N PRO A 69 22.19 -26.43 8.40
CA PRO A 69 23.51 -25.96 8.83
C PRO A 69 23.46 -24.44 9.10
N LYS A 70 24.08 -24.02 10.20
CA LYS A 70 24.11 -22.62 10.61
C LYS A 70 24.70 -21.72 9.53
N GLN A 71 25.69 -22.21 8.79
CA GLN A 71 26.32 -21.48 7.68
C GLN A 71 25.31 -21.17 6.58
N LEU A 72 24.48 -22.14 6.18
CA LEU A 72 23.46 -21.93 5.15
C LEU A 72 22.47 -20.81 5.52
N TRP A 73 22.16 -20.70 6.83
CA TRP A 73 21.31 -19.62 7.32
C TRP A 73 21.97 -18.25 7.14
N TYR A 74 23.25 -18.12 7.49
CA TYR A 74 24.01 -16.90 7.33
C TYR A 74 24.15 -16.52 5.86
N ASP A 75 24.53 -17.46 5.01
CA ASP A 75 24.70 -17.23 3.56
C ASP A 75 23.38 -16.74 2.93
N THR A 76 22.24 -17.31 3.32
CA THR A 76 20.92 -16.89 2.83
C THR A 76 20.54 -15.47 3.29
N VAL A 77 20.88 -15.11 4.51
CA VAL A 77 20.62 -13.74 5.03
C VAL A 77 21.52 -12.73 4.32
N GLU A 78 22.80 -13.07 4.12
CA GLU A 78 23.76 -12.23 3.39
C GLU A 78 23.30 -12.01 1.93
N GLU A 79 22.91 -13.09 1.22
CA GLU A 79 22.33 -13.01 -0.11
C GLU A 79 21.10 -12.10 -0.16
N ALA A 80 20.20 -12.20 0.82
CA ALA A 80 19.02 -11.34 0.88
C ALA A 80 19.38 -9.86 1.13
N GLN A 81 20.45 -9.59 1.90
CA GLN A 81 20.95 -8.23 2.11
C GLN A 81 21.57 -7.66 0.84
N ASP A 82 22.37 -8.44 0.12
CA ASP A 82 23.04 -8.04 -1.12
C ASP A 82 22.04 -7.73 -2.26
N LEU A 83 20.86 -8.37 -2.22
CA LEU A 83 19.78 -8.15 -3.18
C LEU A 83 18.93 -6.89 -2.90
N MET A 84 19.13 -6.21 -1.77
CA MET A 84 18.42 -4.99 -1.46
C MET A 84 18.85 -3.84 -2.37
N ASP A 85 17.85 -3.07 -2.87
CA ASP A 85 18.08 -1.86 -3.67
C ASP A 85 18.08 -0.63 -2.72
N ALA A 86 19.26 -0.29 -2.20
CA ALA A 86 19.43 0.80 -1.23
C ALA A 86 19.24 2.20 -1.84
N ASP A 87 19.44 2.34 -3.16
CA ASP A 87 19.38 3.62 -3.88
C ASP A 87 18.05 3.81 -4.62
N ILE A 88 17.05 2.97 -4.32
CA ILE A 88 15.75 3.00 -4.98
C ILE A 88 15.08 4.37 -4.84
N GLN A 89 14.54 4.88 -5.94
CA GLN A 89 13.66 6.05 -5.95
C GLN A 89 12.24 5.61 -6.22
N VAL A 90 11.34 5.92 -5.28
CA VAL A 90 9.91 5.59 -5.38
C VAL A 90 9.06 6.77 -4.92
N ASP A 91 7.82 6.81 -5.38
CA ASP A 91 6.82 7.77 -4.89
C ASP A 91 5.69 7.00 -4.21
N ILE A 92 5.81 6.87 -2.89
CA ILE A 92 4.84 6.19 -2.04
C ILE A 92 4.34 7.19 -1.00
N GLN A 93 3.03 7.36 -0.90
CA GLN A 93 2.41 8.32 -0.01
C GLN A 93 1.33 7.65 0.83
N GLY A 94 1.33 7.96 2.13
CA GLY A 94 0.34 7.49 3.08
C GLY A 94 -0.35 8.68 3.75
N TYR A 95 -1.69 8.70 3.72
CA TYR A 95 -2.48 9.73 4.37
C TYR A 95 -3.47 9.13 5.36
N ASP A 96 -3.76 9.86 6.39
CA ASP A 96 -4.83 9.58 7.33
C ASP A 96 -5.36 10.91 7.89
N ILE A 97 -6.62 10.94 8.29
CA ILE A 97 -7.22 12.12 8.92
C ILE A 97 -6.71 12.32 10.35
N ASP A 98 -6.28 11.24 11.01
CA ASP A 98 -5.79 11.24 12.39
C ASP A 98 -4.28 11.44 12.44
N ALA A 99 -3.85 12.57 13.02
CA ALA A 99 -2.43 12.93 13.18
C ALA A 99 -1.63 11.92 14.01
N GLU A 100 -2.23 11.34 15.05
CA GLU A 100 -1.55 10.36 15.91
C GLU A 100 -1.33 9.04 15.18
N VAL A 101 -2.28 8.65 14.34
CA VAL A 101 -2.15 7.47 13.47
C VAL A 101 -1.05 7.69 12.43
N VAL A 102 -0.96 8.87 11.83
CA VAL A 102 0.13 9.24 10.90
C VAL A 102 1.51 9.21 11.60
N LYS A 103 1.57 9.67 12.85
CA LYS A 103 2.80 9.58 13.66
C LYS A 103 3.21 8.13 13.89
N ALA A 104 2.25 7.27 14.26
CA ALA A 104 2.50 5.83 14.41
C ALA A 104 2.99 5.18 13.11
N ALA A 105 2.42 5.57 11.95
CA ALA A 105 2.86 5.09 10.63
C ALA A 105 4.33 5.44 10.35
N ARG A 106 4.75 6.68 10.65
CA ARG A 106 6.16 7.11 10.53
C ARG A 106 7.11 6.29 11.40
N GLU A 107 6.74 6.05 12.65
CA GLU A 107 7.54 5.24 13.56
C GLU A 107 7.66 3.77 13.10
N ASN A 108 6.57 3.20 12.58
CA ASN A 108 6.58 1.87 11.99
C ASN A 108 7.46 1.80 10.74
N ALA A 109 7.38 2.79 9.85
CA ALA A 109 8.23 2.87 8.65
C ALA A 109 9.72 2.98 9.01
N LYS A 110 10.06 3.78 10.04
CA LYS A 110 11.42 3.90 10.56
C LYS A 110 11.95 2.56 11.09
N ARG A 111 11.11 1.80 11.80
CA ARG A 111 11.47 0.46 12.28
C ARG A 111 11.66 -0.54 11.16
N ALA A 112 10.89 -0.40 10.08
CA ALA A 112 11.05 -1.20 8.86
C ALA A 112 12.27 -0.74 8.02
N GLY A 113 12.90 0.40 8.33
CA GLY A 113 14.03 0.96 7.59
C GLY A 113 13.65 1.58 6.25
N VAL A 114 12.39 1.96 6.05
CA VAL A 114 11.86 2.48 4.77
C VAL A 114 11.19 3.85 4.89
N ASP A 115 11.37 4.54 6.01
CA ASP A 115 10.78 5.85 6.26
C ASP A 115 11.20 6.92 5.25
N HIS A 116 12.41 6.83 4.73
CA HIS A 116 12.94 7.71 3.68
C HIS A 116 12.29 7.50 2.30
N LEU A 117 11.57 6.40 2.10
CA LEU A 117 10.88 6.04 0.84
C LEU A 117 9.40 6.44 0.85
N ILE A 118 8.86 6.91 1.98
CA ILE A 118 7.43 7.11 2.15
C ILE A 118 7.14 8.53 2.65
N HIS A 119 6.25 9.23 1.97
CA HIS A 119 5.72 10.49 2.46
C HIS A 119 4.42 10.26 3.23
N PHE A 120 4.45 10.49 4.55
CA PHE A 120 3.25 10.43 5.40
C PHE A 120 2.74 11.83 5.75
N GLN A 121 1.44 12.07 5.58
CA GLN A 121 0.81 13.35 5.87
C GLN A 121 -0.58 13.17 6.47
N GLN A 122 -0.94 14.03 7.44
CA GLN A 122 -2.33 14.17 7.87
C GLN A 122 -3.13 14.84 6.75
N ARG A 123 -4.10 14.11 6.18
CA ARG A 123 -4.94 14.59 5.07
C ARG A 123 -6.22 13.80 5.01
N ALA A 124 -7.35 14.48 4.80
CA ALA A 124 -8.62 13.83 4.52
C ALA A 124 -8.66 13.29 3.08
N VAL A 125 -9.41 12.22 2.83
CA VAL A 125 -9.58 11.65 1.48
C VAL A 125 -10.25 12.62 0.52
N ALA A 126 -11.13 13.49 1.02
CA ALA A 126 -11.78 14.53 0.22
C ALA A 126 -10.78 15.53 -0.40
N ASP A 127 -9.61 15.71 0.22
CA ASP A 127 -8.55 16.60 -0.25
C ASP A 127 -7.53 15.87 -1.14
N LEU A 128 -7.78 14.60 -1.48
CA LEU A 128 -6.87 13.82 -2.31
C LEU A 128 -6.89 14.34 -3.75
N HIS A 129 -5.80 14.93 -4.18
CA HIS A 129 -5.53 15.33 -5.56
C HIS A 129 -4.06 15.11 -5.88
N HIS A 130 -3.73 14.81 -7.12
CA HIS A 130 -2.36 14.61 -7.53
C HIS A 130 -2.16 14.96 -9.01
N PRO A 131 -1.09 15.70 -9.40
CA PRO A 131 -0.83 16.08 -10.77
C PRO A 131 -0.31 14.93 -11.64
N LYS A 132 0.33 13.91 -11.04
CA LYS A 132 0.82 12.74 -11.78
C LYS A 132 -0.34 11.92 -12.31
N LYS A 133 -0.13 11.32 -13.49
CA LYS A 133 -1.05 10.41 -14.15
C LYS A 133 -0.69 8.95 -13.89
N TYR A 134 -1.64 8.05 -14.14
CA TYR A 134 -1.45 6.60 -14.07
C TYR A 134 -1.00 6.08 -12.70
N GLY A 135 -1.31 6.78 -11.63
CA GLY A 135 -1.01 6.36 -10.27
C GLY A 135 -1.92 5.24 -9.76
N PHE A 136 -1.64 4.80 -8.55
CA PHE A 136 -2.39 3.77 -7.85
C PHE A 136 -2.86 4.26 -6.48
N VAL A 137 -4.14 4.12 -6.22
CA VAL A 137 -4.67 4.13 -4.86
C VAL A 137 -4.81 2.67 -4.42
N ILE A 138 -4.12 2.28 -3.34
CA ILE A 138 -4.24 0.94 -2.73
C ILE A 138 -4.55 1.15 -1.26
N THR A 139 -5.74 0.73 -0.80
CA THR A 139 -6.23 1.19 0.48
C THR A 139 -7.16 0.22 1.19
N ASN A 140 -7.24 0.37 2.53
CA ASN A 140 -8.17 -0.33 3.42
C ASN A 140 -8.97 0.71 4.22
N PRO A 141 -10.01 1.32 3.62
CA PRO A 141 -10.84 2.31 4.32
C PRO A 141 -11.67 1.66 5.45
N PRO A 142 -12.20 2.44 6.40
CA PRO A 142 -13.17 1.95 7.37
C PRO A 142 -14.36 1.27 6.69
N TYR A 143 -14.85 0.17 7.27
CA TYR A 143 -15.99 -0.59 6.75
C TYR A 143 -17.06 -0.91 7.81
N GLY A 144 -17.07 -0.13 8.90
CA GLY A 144 -18.14 -0.14 9.89
C GLY A 144 -18.13 -1.37 10.79
N GLU A 145 -17.02 -1.64 11.44
CA GLU A 145 -16.93 -2.67 12.48
C GLU A 145 -17.78 -2.32 13.71
N ARG A 146 -18.10 -1.04 13.90
CA ARG A 146 -19.01 -0.54 14.93
C ARG A 146 -20.31 -0.05 14.33
N LEU A 147 -21.41 -0.17 15.09
CA LEU A 147 -22.73 0.30 14.67
C LEU A 147 -22.73 1.81 14.37
N GLU A 148 -22.02 2.61 15.18
CA GLU A 148 -21.91 4.06 15.05
C GLU A 148 -21.19 4.49 13.76
N GLU A 149 -20.22 3.69 13.30
CA GLU A 149 -19.45 3.96 12.07
C GLU A 149 -20.25 3.67 10.79
N LYS A 150 -21.32 2.85 10.88
CA LYS A 150 -22.08 2.42 9.69
C LYS A 150 -22.89 3.53 9.05
N GLU A 151 -23.33 4.51 9.82
CA GLU A 151 -24.15 5.62 9.33
C GLU A 151 -23.32 6.56 8.45
N ASP A 152 -22.02 6.69 8.69
CA ASP A 152 -21.12 7.58 7.97
C ASP A 152 -20.50 6.92 6.72
N LEU A 153 -20.60 5.59 6.56
CA LEU A 153 -20.02 4.88 5.43
C LEU A 153 -20.50 5.36 4.05
N PRO A 154 -21.81 5.61 3.83
CA PRO A 154 -22.29 6.11 2.55
C PRO A 154 -21.59 7.39 2.10
N GLU A 155 -21.43 8.35 3.02
CA GLU A 155 -20.73 9.61 2.75
C GLU A 155 -19.25 9.41 2.51
N LEU A 156 -18.57 8.62 3.35
CA LEU A 156 -17.16 8.30 3.21
C LEU A 156 -16.84 7.66 1.86
N TYR A 157 -17.62 6.66 1.43
CA TYR A 157 -17.39 5.99 0.15
C TYR A 157 -17.76 6.87 -1.04
N THR A 158 -18.71 7.80 -0.87
CA THR A 158 -18.98 8.85 -1.87
C THR A 158 -17.78 9.79 -2.02
N GLN A 159 -17.17 10.22 -0.92
CA GLN A 159 -15.95 11.05 -0.94
C GLN A 159 -14.78 10.30 -1.59
N ILE A 160 -14.60 9.00 -1.31
CA ILE A 160 -13.59 8.17 -2.00
C ILE A 160 -13.84 8.16 -3.51
N GLY A 161 -15.09 7.96 -3.93
CA GLY A 161 -15.48 7.97 -5.35
C GLY A 161 -15.20 9.29 -6.04
N GLN A 162 -15.52 10.41 -5.39
CA GLN A 162 -15.28 11.77 -5.90
C GLN A 162 -13.78 12.07 -6.01
N ALA A 163 -13.00 11.75 -4.97
CA ALA A 163 -11.54 11.91 -4.96
C ALA A 163 -10.90 11.09 -6.08
N TYR A 164 -11.31 9.82 -6.24
CA TYR A 164 -10.81 8.95 -7.29
C TYR A 164 -11.17 9.48 -8.70
N ALA A 165 -12.39 9.98 -8.90
CA ALA A 165 -12.82 10.55 -10.18
C ALA A 165 -12.00 11.79 -10.58
N GLY A 166 -11.45 12.52 -9.61
CA GLY A 166 -10.55 13.66 -9.83
C GLY A 166 -9.11 13.27 -10.20
N LEU A 167 -8.73 12.01 -10.09
CA LEU A 167 -7.38 11.52 -10.38
C LEU A 167 -7.28 11.05 -11.84
N ASP A 168 -6.53 11.76 -12.68
CA ASP A 168 -6.41 11.46 -14.10
C ASP A 168 -5.68 10.14 -14.35
N SER A 169 -6.38 9.18 -14.92
CA SER A 169 -5.84 7.88 -15.36
C SER A 169 -5.36 6.96 -14.21
N TRP A 170 -5.81 7.18 -12.98
CA TRP A 170 -5.44 6.36 -11.84
C TRP A 170 -6.26 5.07 -11.77
N SER A 171 -5.70 4.09 -11.04
CA SER A 171 -6.40 2.87 -10.64
C SER A 171 -6.65 2.89 -9.14
N LEU A 172 -7.83 2.41 -8.71
CA LEU A 172 -8.18 2.26 -7.30
C LEU A 172 -8.30 0.76 -6.97
N TYR A 173 -7.57 0.34 -5.95
CA TYR A 173 -7.61 -1.00 -5.37
C TYR A 173 -7.99 -0.87 -3.90
N MET A 174 -9.09 -1.48 -3.50
CA MET A 174 -9.65 -1.29 -2.18
C MET A 174 -10.11 -2.61 -1.57
N ILE A 175 -9.65 -2.90 -0.33
CA ILE A 175 -10.17 -4.02 0.45
C ILE A 175 -11.21 -3.50 1.44
N THR A 176 -12.41 -4.08 1.42
CA THR A 176 -13.51 -3.69 2.32
C THR A 176 -14.51 -4.81 2.49
N SER A 177 -15.22 -4.84 3.63
CA SER A 177 -16.41 -5.67 3.85
C SER A 177 -17.71 -4.93 3.57
N TYR A 178 -17.66 -3.63 3.22
CA TYR A 178 -18.86 -2.83 2.95
C TYR A 178 -19.48 -3.23 1.62
N GLU A 179 -20.65 -3.86 1.66
CA GLU A 179 -21.29 -4.46 0.49
C GLU A 179 -21.76 -3.42 -0.54
N ASP A 180 -22.15 -2.22 -0.09
CA ASP A 180 -22.59 -1.11 -0.95
C ASP A 180 -21.44 -0.24 -1.51
N ALA A 181 -20.17 -0.67 -1.37
CA ALA A 181 -19.00 0.11 -1.77
C ALA A 181 -19.08 0.60 -3.23
N GLU A 182 -19.41 -0.27 -4.19
CA GLU A 182 -19.52 0.10 -5.60
C GLU A 182 -20.60 1.17 -5.86
N ARG A 183 -21.71 1.09 -5.11
CA ARG A 183 -22.83 2.03 -5.23
C ARG A 183 -22.40 3.45 -4.88
N TYR A 184 -21.71 3.60 -3.74
CA TYR A 184 -21.32 4.92 -3.23
C TYR A 184 -20.06 5.46 -3.90
N ILE A 185 -19.17 4.59 -4.38
CA ILE A 185 -18.06 5.00 -5.26
C ILE A 185 -18.58 5.49 -6.62
N GLY A 186 -19.81 5.10 -6.99
CA GLY A 186 -20.44 5.54 -8.25
C GLY A 186 -19.94 4.80 -9.49
N ARG A 187 -19.20 3.70 -9.31
CA ARG A 187 -18.69 2.87 -10.42
C ARG A 187 -18.66 1.40 -10.01
N LYS A 188 -18.99 0.51 -10.93
CA LYS A 188 -18.74 -0.92 -10.79
C LYS A 188 -17.25 -1.22 -10.89
N ALA A 189 -16.74 -2.10 -10.03
CA ALA A 189 -15.39 -2.60 -10.13
C ALA A 189 -15.21 -3.47 -11.39
N ASP A 190 -14.06 -3.36 -12.03
CA ASP A 190 -13.69 -4.21 -13.16
C ASP A 190 -13.47 -5.66 -12.71
N LYS A 191 -12.98 -5.84 -11.47
CA LYS A 191 -12.83 -7.14 -10.80
C LYS A 191 -13.03 -6.99 -9.30
N ASN A 192 -13.48 -8.06 -8.66
CA ASN A 192 -13.40 -8.21 -7.21
C ASN A 192 -12.89 -9.62 -6.85
N ARG A 193 -12.29 -9.73 -5.68
CA ARG A 193 -11.84 -11.01 -5.12
C ARG A 193 -12.31 -11.11 -3.69
N LYS A 194 -13.00 -12.18 -3.34
CA LYS A 194 -13.34 -12.51 -1.96
C LYS A 194 -12.07 -12.89 -1.20
N ILE A 195 -11.82 -12.23 -0.08
CA ILE A 195 -10.65 -12.42 0.77
C ILE A 195 -11.11 -12.37 2.22
N TYR A 196 -10.42 -13.09 3.10
CA TYR A 196 -10.65 -13.01 4.53
C TYR A 196 -9.52 -12.23 5.20
N ASN A 197 -9.87 -11.17 5.93
CA ASN A 197 -8.96 -10.49 6.85
C ASN A 197 -9.27 -11.00 8.27
N GLY A 198 -8.49 -11.97 8.74
CA GLY A 198 -8.83 -12.74 9.92
C GLY A 198 -10.15 -13.49 9.72
N MET A 199 -11.14 -13.21 10.57
CA MET A 199 -12.49 -13.80 10.48
C MET A 199 -13.46 -12.96 9.62
N ILE A 200 -13.06 -11.77 9.17
CA ILE A 200 -13.92 -10.86 8.44
C ILE A 200 -13.87 -11.19 6.95
N LYS A 201 -15.06 -11.47 6.38
CA LYS A 201 -15.20 -11.60 4.93
C LYS A 201 -15.11 -10.22 4.29
N THR A 202 -14.13 -10.02 3.43
CA THR A 202 -13.90 -8.80 2.67
C THR A 202 -13.87 -9.07 1.18
N TYR A 203 -13.91 -8.01 0.40
CA TYR A 203 -13.70 -8.04 -1.04
C TYR A 203 -12.60 -7.07 -1.42
N PHE A 204 -11.69 -7.51 -2.30
CA PHE A 204 -10.69 -6.66 -2.92
C PHE A 204 -11.22 -6.17 -4.26
N TYR A 205 -11.78 -4.98 -4.27
CA TYR A 205 -12.31 -4.31 -5.45
C TYR A 205 -11.19 -3.69 -6.26
N GLN A 206 -11.27 -3.82 -7.58
CA GLN A 206 -10.26 -3.32 -8.52
C GLN A 206 -10.96 -2.45 -9.57
N PHE A 207 -10.75 -1.14 -9.48
CA PHE A 207 -11.23 -0.14 -10.44
C PHE A 207 -10.02 0.28 -11.28
N MET A 208 -9.93 -0.27 -12.50
CA MET A 208 -8.74 -0.12 -13.33
C MET A 208 -8.79 1.17 -14.13
N GLY A 209 -7.72 1.95 -14.04
CA GLY A 209 -7.43 3.05 -14.94
C GLY A 209 -6.78 2.56 -16.25
N PRO A 210 -6.66 3.44 -17.26
CA PRO A 210 -6.01 3.12 -18.52
C PRO A 210 -4.52 2.84 -18.30
N LYS A 211 -3.95 2.00 -19.15
CA LYS A 211 -2.49 1.78 -19.20
C LYS A 211 -1.80 2.94 -19.92
N PRO A 212 -0.60 3.38 -19.48
CA PRO A 212 0.20 4.31 -20.27
C PRO A 212 0.47 3.73 -21.66
N SER A 213 0.39 4.55 -22.69
CA SER A 213 0.82 4.11 -24.03
C SER A 213 2.35 4.13 -24.11
N LYS A 214 2.97 3.14 -24.74
CA LYS A 214 4.43 3.08 -24.96
C LYS A 214 5.02 4.38 -25.57
N ARG A 215 4.23 5.09 -26.37
CA ARG A 215 4.60 6.35 -27.01
C ARG A 215 4.63 7.53 -26.02
N ARG A 216 3.80 7.50 -24.96
CA ARG A 216 3.79 8.51 -23.90
C ARG A 216 4.90 8.26 -22.87
N GLU A 217 5.18 7.01 -22.50
CA GLU A 217 6.29 6.66 -21.62
C GLU A 217 7.65 7.12 -22.18
N ALA A 218 7.83 6.99 -23.49
CA ALA A 218 9.05 7.49 -24.18
C ALA A 218 9.14 9.03 -24.17
N ALA A 219 8.01 9.73 -24.30
CA ALA A 219 7.96 11.19 -24.29
C ALA A 219 8.20 11.75 -22.87
N GLU A 220 7.60 11.16 -21.84
CA GLU A 220 7.77 11.56 -20.45
C GLU A 220 9.21 11.35 -19.98
N LYS A 221 9.83 10.22 -20.27
CA LYS A 221 11.27 9.98 -20.00
C LYS A 221 12.21 10.96 -20.72
N THR A 222 11.79 11.48 -21.87
CA THR A 222 12.58 12.48 -22.63
C THR A 222 12.47 13.87 -21.97
N ILE A 223 11.32 14.20 -21.41
CA ILE A 223 11.09 15.47 -20.68
C ILE A 223 11.85 15.45 -19.34
N GLU A 224 11.72 14.39 -18.55
CA GLU A 224 12.42 14.23 -17.28
C GLU A 224 13.97 14.32 -17.46
N ARG A 225 14.51 13.75 -18.53
CA ARG A 225 15.95 13.87 -18.85
C ARG A 225 16.39 15.28 -19.23
N LYS A 226 15.50 16.11 -19.78
CA LYS A 226 15.80 17.49 -20.13
C LYS A 226 15.68 18.46 -18.94
N GLU A 227 14.90 18.11 -17.94
CA GLU A 227 14.75 18.89 -16.71
C GLU A 227 15.89 18.62 -15.69
N GLN A 228 16.64 17.54 -15.89
CA GLN A 228 17.82 17.17 -15.07
C GLN A 228 19.16 17.62 -15.65
N GLN A 229 19.15 18.28 -16.82
CA GLN A 229 20.33 18.91 -17.46
C GLN A 229 20.29 20.43 -17.33
#